data_c18cfdb6ab5deb3eae3aa27a0bfce674
#
_entry.id   c18cfdb6ab5deb3eae3aa27a0bfce674
#
_cell.length_a   1.000
_cell.length_b   1.000
_cell.length_c   1.000
_cell.angle_alpha   90.00
_cell.angle_beta   90.00
_cell.angle_gamma   90.00
#
_symmetry.space_group_name_H-M   'P 1'
#
loop_
_entity.id
_entity.type
_entity.pdbx_description
1 polymer ?
#
loop_
_entity_poly.entity_id
_entity_poly.type
_entity_poly.pdbx_seq_one_letter_code
_entity_poly.pdbx_strand_id
1 'polypeptide(L)'
;MITSDQLKDAQDRVEALHRYLDIDAKVMQLEEEQLRTQDPGFWDDAKRAEEQMKKVKGIEKWIEGYKNVKTLVDELELAFDFYKEEMVTEEEVDDNYSKCITAIEELELRNMLRQEEDQMACVLKINSGAGGTESQDWASMLMRMYMRYAESHDYKCTISHLQEGDEAGIKTVTMEIEGDSAYGYLKSENGVHRLVRVSPYNAQGKRMTSFASVFVTPLVDDTIEVYVDPSKISWDLFRSGGAGGQNVNKVETGVRLRYQYTDPDTGETEEILIENTESRKQLENRENAMRLLRSQLYDRALQKRKAEQAKIEAGKKKIEWGSQIRSYVFDDRRVKDHRTGFQTSDVNGVMDGKIDGFIKAYLMEFSENGDE
;
A
#
# COMPACT_ATOMS: atom_id res chain seq x y z
N MET A 1 -32.11 -20.50 9.66
CA MET A 1 -32.07 -20.38 11.15
C MET A 1 -30.67 -20.71 11.67
N ILE A 2 -30.08 -19.83 12.44
CA ILE A 2 -28.76 -20.07 13.08
C ILE A 2 -28.90 -21.06 14.25
N THR A 3 -27.82 -21.77 14.53
CA THR A 3 -27.70 -22.68 15.67
C THR A 3 -27.03 -22.00 16.86
N SER A 4 -27.26 -22.51 18.08
CA SER A 4 -26.54 -22.04 19.28
C SER A 4 -25.01 -22.15 19.15
N ASP A 5 -24.53 -23.14 18.37
CA ASP A 5 -23.10 -23.33 18.13
C ASP A 5 -22.53 -22.24 17.25
N GLN A 6 -23.31 -21.76 16.25
CA GLN A 6 -22.89 -20.64 15.40
C GLN A 6 -22.85 -19.30 16.15
N LEU A 7 -23.80 -19.07 17.07
CA LEU A 7 -23.76 -17.90 17.94
C LEU A 7 -22.53 -17.94 18.85
N LYS A 8 -22.26 -19.10 19.43
CA LYS A 8 -21.08 -19.30 20.30
C LYS A 8 -19.78 -19.11 19.53
N ASP A 9 -19.69 -19.62 18.30
CA ASP A 9 -18.52 -19.42 17.44
C ASP A 9 -18.26 -17.92 17.18
N ALA A 10 -19.32 -17.14 16.89
CA ALA A 10 -19.20 -15.68 16.72
C ALA A 10 -18.68 -14.99 18.00
N GLN A 11 -19.18 -15.38 19.17
CA GLN A 11 -18.72 -14.86 20.47
C GLN A 11 -17.25 -15.21 20.74
N ASP A 12 -16.86 -16.47 20.53
CA ASP A 12 -15.48 -16.96 20.75
C ASP A 12 -14.48 -16.22 19.80
N ARG A 13 -14.90 -15.94 18.56
CA ARG A 13 -14.09 -15.17 17.57
C ARG A 13 -13.90 -13.72 18.01
N VAL A 14 -14.93 -13.07 18.53
CA VAL A 14 -14.81 -11.68 19.05
C VAL A 14 -13.91 -11.62 20.28
N GLU A 15 -13.99 -12.59 21.18
CA GLU A 15 -13.07 -12.68 22.33
C GLU A 15 -11.61 -12.90 21.86
N ALA A 16 -11.42 -13.73 20.84
CA ALA A 16 -10.11 -13.94 20.25
C ALA A 16 -9.57 -12.63 19.63
N LEU A 17 -10.41 -11.89 18.88
CA LEU A 17 -10.06 -10.59 18.33
C LEU A 17 -9.68 -9.58 19.40
N HIS A 18 -10.38 -9.53 20.54
CA HIS A 18 -10.01 -8.66 21.68
C HIS A 18 -8.57 -8.87 22.12
N ARG A 19 -8.18 -10.15 22.26
CA ARG A 19 -6.83 -10.54 22.68
C ARG A 19 -5.78 -10.28 21.59
N TYR A 20 -6.06 -10.67 20.34
CA TYR A 20 -5.10 -10.50 19.23
C TYR A 20 -4.86 -9.02 18.87
N LEU A 21 -5.88 -8.18 18.99
CA LEU A 21 -5.78 -6.75 18.73
C LEU A 21 -5.23 -5.97 19.93
N ASP A 22 -5.13 -6.61 21.10
CA ASP A 22 -4.72 -5.96 22.35
C ASP A 22 -5.49 -4.65 22.62
N ILE A 23 -6.82 -4.79 22.61
CA ILE A 23 -7.73 -3.62 22.66
C ILE A 23 -7.52 -2.80 23.92
N ASP A 24 -7.26 -3.44 25.07
CA ASP A 24 -7.05 -2.74 26.33
C ASP A 24 -5.78 -1.87 26.30
N ALA A 25 -4.69 -2.38 25.73
CA ALA A 25 -3.47 -1.60 25.55
C ALA A 25 -3.67 -0.45 24.53
N LYS A 26 -4.44 -0.69 23.46
CA LYS A 26 -4.77 0.37 22.50
C LYS A 26 -5.60 1.48 23.09
N VAL A 27 -6.53 1.18 24.00
CA VAL A 27 -7.32 2.22 24.72
C VAL A 27 -6.40 3.08 25.57
N MET A 28 -5.48 2.49 26.35
CA MET A 28 -4.50 3.24 27.12
C MET A 28 -3.58 4.07 26.23
N GLN A 29 -3.10 3.47 25.14
CA GLN A 29 -2.26 4.18 24.15
C GLN A 29 -3.00 5.36 23.52
N LEU A 30 -4.29 5.20 23.21
CA LEU A 30 -5.11 6.27 22.68
C LEU A 30 -5.21 7.46 23.63
N GLU A 31 -5.45 7.19 24.90
CA GLU A 31 -5.51 8.22 25.95
C GLU A 31 -4.18 8.98 26.06
N GLU A 32 -3.04 8.28 26.06
CA GLU A 32 -1.71 8.90 26.07
C GLU A 32 -1.45 9.76 24.83
N GLU A 33 -1.76 9.25 23.63
CA GLU A 33 -1.52 9.99 22.40
C GLU A 33 -2.48 11.19 22.25
N GLN A 34 -3.70 11.09 22.75
CA GLN A 34 -4.64 12.22 22.82
C GLN A 34 -4.19 13.28 23.82
N LEU A 35 -3.63 12.91 24.97
CA LEU A 35 -3.06 13.87 25.90
C LEU A 35 -1.94 14.70 25.27
N ARG A 36 -1.10 14.11 24.43
CA ARG A 36 -0.04 14.81 23.69
C ARG A 36 -0.58 15.87 22.72
N THR A 37 -1.80 15.69 22.20
CA THR A 37 -2.43 16.68 21.30
C THR A 37 -2.95 17.92 22.04
N GLN A 38 -3.05 17.85 23.39
CA GLN A 38 -3.53 18.96 24.23
C GLN A 38 -2.41 19.90 24.66
N ASP A 39 -1.14 19.59 24.33
CA ASP A 39 0.00 20.47 24.66
C ASP A 39 -0.14 21.83 23.96
N PRO A 40 0.09 22.96 24.66
CA PRO A 40 -0.07 24.31 24.09
C PRO A 40 0.76 24.56 22.83
N GLY A 41 1.93 23.90 22.68
CA GLY A 41 2.80 24.00 21.52
C GLY A 41 2.57 22.94 20.43
N PHE A 42 1.53 22.12 20.56
CA PHE A 42 1.29 21.01 19.62
C PHE A 42 1.07 21.47 18.18
N TRP A 43 0.38 22.56 17.99
CA TRP A 43 0.00 23.09 16.68
C TRP A 43 1.06 24.01 16.04
N ASP A 44 2.17 24.28 16.74
CA ASP A 44 3.25 25.14 16.22
C ASP A 44 4.02 24.47 15.07
N ASP A 45 4.04 23.12 15.04
CA ASP A 45 4.62 22.32 13.96
C ASP A 45 3.52 21.51 13.26
N ALA A 46 3.05 22.03 12.12
CA ALA A 46 1.95 21.43 11.37
C ALA A 46 2.22 19.99 10.91
N LYS A 47 3.48 19.66 10.54
CA LYS A 47 3.87 18.33 10.07
C LYS A 47 3.83 17.32 11.22
N ARG A 48 4.42 17.66 12.35
CA ARG A 48 4.40 16.83 13.55
C ARG A 48 2.98 16.62 14.08
N ALA A 49 2.14 17.66 14.00
CA ALA A 49 0.74 17.57 14.39
C ALA A 49 -0.03 16.61 13.44
N GLU A 50 0.22 16.68 12.14
CA GLU A 50 -0.41 15.78 11.17
C GLU A 50 -0.02 14.31 11.39
N GLU A 51 1.27 14.02 11.60
CA GLU A 51 1.77 12.67 11.90
C GLU A 51 1.13 12.12 13.19
N GLN A 52 1.06 12.94 14.24
CA GLN A 52 0.44 12.56 15.49
C GLN A 52 -1.07 12.29 15.33
N MET A 53 -1.79 13.14 14.59
CA MET A 53 -3.21 12.94 14.32
C MET A 53 -3.49 11.70 13.46
N LYS A 54 -2.62 11.37 12.51
CA LYS A 54 -2.69 10.10 11.76
C LYS A 54 -2.56 8.90 12.69
N LYS A 55 -1.62 8.95 13.64
CA LYS A 55 -1.41 7.90 14.65
C LYS A 55 -2.62 7.71 15.54
N VAL A 56 -3.18 8.81 16.09
CA VAL A 56 -4.39 8.79 16.91
C VAL A 56 -5.56 8.16 16.14
N LYS A 57 -5.84 8.64 14.92
CA LYS A 57 -6.91 8.09 14.07
C LYS A 57 -6.71 6.61 13.75
N GLY A 58 -5.46 6.18 13.54
CA GLY A 58 -5.14 4.77 13.31
C GLY A 58 -5.55 3.89 14.49
N ILE A 59 -5.25 4.32 15.72
CA ILE A 59 -5.62 3.59 16.95
C ILE A 59 -7.14 3.62 17.16
N GLU A 60 -7.78 4.80 17.02
CA GLU A 60 -9.24 4.97 17.13
C GLU A 60 -9.98 4.00 16.20
N LYS A 61 -9.55 3.89 14.96
CA LYS A 61 -10.19 3.01 13.95
C LYS A 61 -10.19 1.53 14.33
N TRP A 62 -9.14 1.06 15.04
CA TRP A 62 -9.11 -0.30 15.58
C TRP A 62 -10.09 -0.50 16.71
N ILE A 63 -10.14 0.46 17.65
CA ILE A 63 -11.04 0.42 18.82
C ILE A 63 -12.50 0.51 18.37
N GLU A 64 -12.82 1.40 17.43
CA GLU A 64 -14.15 1.55 16.86
C GLU A 64 -14.58 0.30 16.08
N GLY A 65 -13.68 -0.25 15.24
CA GLY A 65 -13.94 -1.49 14.52
C GLY A 65 -14.28 -2.65 15.46
N TYR A 66 -13.50 -2.83 16.54
CA TYR A 66 -13.80 -3.84 17.56
C TYR A 66 -15.13 -3.57 18.28
N LYS A 67 -15.40 -2.32 18.69
CA LYS A 67 -16.65 -1.96 19.36
C LYS A 67 -17.87 -2.23 18.47
N ASN A 68 -17.77 -1.93 17.18
CA ASN A 68 -18.84 -2.21 16.22
C ASN A 68 -19.12 -3.72 16.11
N VAL A 69 -18.07 -4.53 15.96
CA VAL A 69 -18.21 -6.00 15.89
C VAL A 69 -18.84 -6.54 17.19
N LYS A 70 -18.38 -6.07 18.35
CA LYS A 70 -18.93 -6.47 19.64
C LYS A 70 -20.42 -6.13 19.75
N THR A 71 -20.80 -4.91 19.37
CA THR A 71 -22.21 -4.48 19.37
C THR A 71 -23.08 -5.39 18.50
N LEU A 72 -22.59 -5.74 17.29
CA LEU A 72 -23.33 -6.63 16.38
C LEU A 72 -23.51 -8.05 16.96
N VAL A 73 -22.51 -8.56 17.72
CA VAL A 73 -22.64 -9.86 18.40
C VAL A 73 -23.60 -9.77 19.56
N ASP A 74 -23.57 -8.71 20.35
CA ASP A 74 -24.50 -8.49 21.46
C ASP A 74 -25.95 -8.35 20.94
N GLU A 75 -26.16 -7.64 19.82
CA GLU A 75 -27.45 -7.53 19.13
C GLU A 75 -27.93 -8.89 18.58
N LEU A 76 -27.02 -9.70 18.03
CA LEU A 76 -27.34 -11.04 17.55
C LEU A 76 -27.77 -11.96 18.70
N GLU A 77 -27.10 -11.90 19.85
CA GLU A 77 -27.47 -12.66 21.04
C GLU A 77 -28.87 -12.29 21.52
N LEU A 78 -29.16 -11.00 21.63
CA LEU A 78 -30.49 -10.49 21.98
C LEU A 78 -31.59 -10.93 20.98
N ALA A 79 -31.30 -10.83 19.68
CA ALA A 79 -32.22 -11.27 18.64
C ALA A 79 -32.49 -12.78 18.71
N PHE A 80 -31.45 -13.59 19.01
CA PHE A 80 -31.59 -15.03 19.18
C PHE A 80 -32.43 -15.40 20.40
N ASP A 81 -32.32 -14.66 21.51
CA ASP A 81 -33.13 -14.88 22.72
C ASP A 81 -34.58 -14.44 22.50
N PHE A 82 -34.85 -13.30 21.84
CA PHE A 82 -36.17 -12.88 21.46
C PHE A 82 -36.85 -13.82 20.45
N TYR A 83 -36.06 -14.47 19.58
CA TYR A 83 -36.60 -15.51 18.71
C TYR A 83 -37.14 -16.71 19.51
N LYS A 84 -36.44 -17.16 20.58
CA LYS A 84 -36.90 -18.22 21.47
C LYS A 84 -38.22 -17.86 22.18
N GLU A 85 -38.49 -16.58 22.38
CA GLU A 85 -39.70 -16.02 22.96
C GLU A 85 -40.78 -15.68 21.89
N GLU A 86 -40.56 -16.04 20.62
CA GLU A 86 -41.45 -15.78 19.47
C GLU A 86 -41.70 -14.27 19.19
N MET A 87 -40.79 -13.39 19.62
CA MET A 87 -40.91 -11.93 19.45
C MET A 87 -40.27 -11.42 18.14
N VAL A 88 -39.36 -12.18 17.54
CA VAL A 88 -38.62 -11.83 16.33
C VAL A 88 -38.69 -12.97 15.32
N THR A 89 -38.63 -12.64 14.03
CA THR A 89 -38.69 -13.63 12.95
C THR A 89 -37.33 -14.32 12.72
N GLU A 90 -37.34 -15.53 12.17
CA GLU A 90 -36.13 -16.27 11.79
C GLU A 90 -35.26 -15.47 10.78
N GLU A 91 -35.94 -14.78 9.86
CA GLU A 91 -35.27 -13.99 8.80
C GLU A 91 -34.48 -12.81 9.38
N GLU A 92 -34.99 -12.16 10.45
CA GLU A 92 -34.28 -11.08 11.15
C GLU A 92 -33.02 -11.58 11.88
N VAL A 93 -33.10 -12.77 12.48
CA VAL A 93 -31.92 -13.39 13.15
C VAL A 93 -30.86 -13.78 12.14
N ASP A 94 -31.26 -14.36 11.00
CA ASP A 94 -30.33 -14.76 9.93
C ASP A 94 -29.67 -13.54 9.27
N ASP A 95 -30.39 -12.41 9.12
CA ASP A 95 -29.85 -11.15 8.61
C ASP A 95 -28.82 -10.55 9.60
N ASN A 96 -29.15 -10.52 10.91
CA ASN A 96 -28.23 -10.06 11.95
C ASN A 96 -26.98 -10.94 12.01
N TYR A 97 -27.12 -12.25 11.90
CA TYR A 97 -25.99 -13.18 11.83
C TYR A 97 -25.10 -12.90 10.62
N SER A 98 -25.69 -12.71 9.45
CA SER A 98 -24.95 -12.40 8.23
C SER A 98 -24.15 -11.10 8.36
N LYS A 99 -24.73 -10.04 8.91
CA LYS A 99 -24.05 -8.78 9.19
C LYS A 99 -22.91 -8.94 10.19
N CYS A 100 -23.18 -9.68 11.27
CA CYS A 100 -22.21 -9.95 12.32
C CYS A 100 -20.99 -10.71 11.79
N ILE A 101 -21.20 -11.80 11.05
CA ILE A 101 -20.10 -12.59 10.48
C ILE A 101 -19.30 -11.79 9.48
N THR A 102 -19.95 -11.00 8.62
CA THR A 102 -19.26 -10.12 7.67
C THR A 102 -18.33 -9.14 8.40
N ALA A 103 -18.82 -8.49 9.45
CA ALA A 103 -18.01 -7.52 10.22
C ALA A 103 -16.85 -8.20 10.98
N ILE A 104 -17.05 -9.40 11.54
CA ILE A 104 -15.97 -10.19 12.17
C ILE A 104 -14.89 -10.51 11.13
N GLU A 105 -15.30 -11.05 9.99
CA GLU A 105 -14.38 -11.44 8.92
C GLU A 105 -13.57 -10.27 8.36
N GLU A 106 -14.19 -9.10 8.22
CA GLU A 106 -13.50 -7.87 7.79
C GLU A 106 -12.44 -7.43 8.81
N LEU A 107 -12.76 -7.48 10.10
CA LEU A 107 -11.81 -7.11 11.15
C LEU A 107 -10.65 -8.11 11.28
N GLU A 108 -10.94 -9.42 11.17
CA GLU A 108 -9.93 -10.48 11.12
C GLU A 108 -8.99 -10.28 9.92
N LEU A 109 -9.55 -10.03 8.73
CA LEU A 109 -8.79 -9.79 7.51
C LEU A 109 -7.88 -8.58 7.64
N ARG A 110 -8.39 -7.50 8.22
CA ARG A 110 -7.61 -6.29 8.49
C ARG A 110 -6.47 -6.57 9.47
N ASN A 111 -6.66 -7.43 10.47
CA ASN A 111 -5.61 -7.82 11.41
C ASN A 111 -4.46 -8.61 10.75
N MET A 112 -4.69 -9.22 9.58
CA MET A 112 -3.65 -9.91 8.81
C MET A 112 -2.71 -8.93 8.09
N LEU A 113 -3.09 -7.66 7.95
CA LEU A 113 -2.30 -6.60 7.32
C LEU A 113 -1.38 -5.95 8.36
N ARG A 114 -0.26 -6.62 8.71
CA ARG A 114 0.62 -6.24 9.82
C ARG A 114 1.80 -5.36 9.42
N GLN A 115 2.19 -5.36 8.14
CA GLN A 115 3.34 -4.60 7.68
C GLN A 115 2.97 -3.13 7.50
N GLU A 116 3.91 -2.24 7.74
CA GLU A 116 3.69 -0.79 7.57
C GLU A 116 3.28 -0.45 6.14
N GLU A 117 3.86 -1.12 5.16
CA GLU A 117 3.52 -0.96 3.74
C GLU A 117 2.08 -1.38 3.42
N ASP A 118 1.51 -2.33 4.18
CA ASP A 118 0.14 -2.79 3.97
C ASP A 118 -0.91 -1.69 4.18
N GLN A 119 -0.58 -0.66 4.94
CA GLN A 119 -1.46 0.49 5.19
C GLN A 119 -1.42 1.54 4.07
N MET A 120 -0.50 1.39 3.12
CA MET A 120 -0.27 2.37 2.07
C MET A 120 -1.29 2.24 0.93
N ALA A 121 -1.40 3.32 0.15
CA ALA A 121 -1.96 3.29 -1.18
C ALA A 121 -1.10 2.43 -2.11
N CYS A 122 -1.60 2.05 -3.28
CA CYS A 122 -0.83 1.24 -4.21
C CYS A 122 -0.79 1.79 -5.64
N VAL A 123 0.26 1.40 -6.34
CA VAL A 123 0.39 1.53 -7.79
C VAL A 123 0.18 0.15 -8.41
N LEU A 124 -0.86 0.02 -9.24
CA LEU A 124 -1.20 -1.22 -9.93
C LEU A 124 -0.88 -1.06 -11.41
N LYS A 125 0.03 -1.89 -11.91
CA LYS A 125 0.46 -1.91 -13.31
C LYS A 125 0.01 -3.20 -13.97
N ILE A 126 -0.66 -3.08 -15.13
CA ILE A 126 -1.08 -4.21 -15.96
C ILE A 126 -0.33 -4.14 -17.28
N ASN A 127 0.27 -5.25 -17.69
CA ASN A 127 0.87 -5.38 -19.01
C ASN A 127 0.23 -6.57 -19.75
N SER A 128 -0.13 -6.36 -21.01
CA SER A 128 -0.58 -7.44 -21.87
C SER A 128 0.55 -8.44 -22.12
N GLY A 129 0.23 -9.74 -22.09
CA GLY A 129 1.18 -10.80 -22.40
C GLY A 129 1.30 -11.07 -23.90
N ALA A 130 2.00 -12.14 -24.24
CA ALA A 130 2.03 -12.65 -25.60
C ALA A 130 0.63 -13.13 -26.01
N GLY A 131 0.12 -12.71 -27.16
CA GLY A 131 -1.21 -13.09 -27.65
C GLY A 131 -1.89 -12.03 -28.53
N GLY A 132 -1.19 -10.95 -28.90
CA GLY A 132 -1.70 -9.92 -29.79
C GLY A 132 -2.95 -9.21 -29.23
N THR A 133 -3.93 -8.91 -30.10
CA THR A 133 -5.16 -8.18 -29.76
C THR A 133 -5.93 -8.82 -28.60
N GLU A 134 -5.99 -10.16 -28.52
CA GLU A 134 -6.70 -10.86 -27.45
C GLU A 134 -6.09 -10.60 -26.06
N SER A 135 -4.76 -10.56 -25.95
CA SER A 135 -4.10 -10.25 -24.68
C SER A 135 -4.22 -8.77 -24.28
N GLN A 136 -4.29 -7.89 -25.28
CA GLN A 136 -4.52 -6.46 -25.08
C GLN A 136 -5.96 -6.19 -24.58
N ASP A 137 -6.94 -6.91 -25.12
CA ASP A 137 -8.32 -6.86 -24.64
C ASP A 137 -8.43 -7.44 -23.23
N TRP A 138 -7.75 -8.55 -22.94
CA TRP A 138 -7.70 -9.10 -21.59
C TRP A 138 -7.14 -8.13 -20.57
N ALA A 139 -6.07 -7.42 -20.89
CA ALA A 139 -5.52 -6.39 -20.03
C ALA A 139 -6.51 -5.25 -19.78
N SER A 140 -7.30 -4.86 -20.79
CA SER A 140 -8.39 -3.88 -20.64
C SER A 140 -9.50 -4.37 -19.72
N MET A 141 -9.86 -5.65 -19.81
CA MET A 141 -10.86 -6.27 -18.94
C MET A 141 -10.38 -6.29 -17.47
N LEU A 142 -9.11 -6.62 -17.22
CA LEU A 142 -8.53 -6.57 -15.88
C LEU A 142 -8.49 -5.15 -15.32
N MET A 143 -8.13 -4.16 -16.16
CA MET A 143 -8.18 -2.75 -15.75
C MET A 143 -9.58 -2.39 -15.25
N ARG A 144 -10.62 -2.72 -16.02
CA ARG A 144 -12.00 -2.47 -15.62
C ARG A 144 -12.36 -3.20 -14.32
N MET A 145 -11.95 -4.44 -14.14
CA MET A 145 -12.19 -5.23 -12.94
C MET A 145 -11.62 -4.53 -11.69
N TYR A 146 -10.37 -4.05 -11.74
CA TYR A 146 -9.76 -3.35 -10.61
C TYR A 146 -10.34 -1.96 -10.38
N MET A 147 -10.76 -1.24 -11.42
CA MET A 147 -11.50 0.01 -11.27
C MET A 147 -12.84 -0.19 -10.55
N ARG A 148 -13.58 -1.26 -10.88
CA ARG A 148 -14.82 -1.64 -10.20
C ARG A 148 -14.59 -2.06 -8.76
N TYR A 149 -13.51 -2.80 -8.50
CA TYR A 149 -13.10 -3.12 -7.14
C TYR A 149 -12.82 -1.86 -6.31
N ALA A 150 -12.04 -0.94 -6.86
CA ALA A 150 -11.75 0.33 -6.20
C ALA A 150 -13.02 1.15 -5.92
N GLU A 151 -13.95 1.23 -6.89
CA GLU A 151 -15.22 1.92 -6.74
C GLU A 151 -16.09 1.29 -5.62
N SER A 152 -16.16 -0.05 -5.53
CA SER A 152 -16.95 -0.73 -4.51
C SER A 152 -16.39 -0.62 -3.09
N HIS A 153 -15.10 -0.26 -2.95
CA HIS A 153 -14.42 -0.07 -1.66
C HIS A 153 -14.17 1.41 -1.33
N ASP A 154 -14.82 2.33 -2.05
CA ASP A 154 -14.63 3.78 -1.89
C ASP A 154 -13.16 4.23 -2.04
N TYR A 155 -12.37 3.50 -2.84
CA TYR A 155 -11.01 3.88 -3.17
C TYR A 155 -11.00 4.86 -4.34
N LYS A 156 -10.14 5.86 -4.25
CA LYS A 156 -9.88 6.77 -5.35
C LYS A 156 -8.92 6.10 -6.33
N CYS A 157 -9.35 5.89 -7.57
CA CYS A 157 -8.55 5.29 -8.64
C CYS A 157 -8.21 6.34 -9.70
N THR A 158 -6.92 6.55 -9.95
CA THR A 158 -6.42 7.49 -10.95
C THR A 158 -5.52 6.75 -11.94
N ILE A 159 -5.77 6.92 -13.24
CA ILE A 159 -4.89 6.36 -14.28
C ILE A 159 -3.75 7.34 -14.51
N SER A 160 -2.52 6.96 -14.14
CA SER A 160 -1.32 7.77 -14.32
C SER A 160 -0.62 7.52 -15.67
N HIS A 161 -0.76 6.33 -16.24
CA HIS A 161 -0.25 6.02 -17.57
C HIS A 161 -1.15 5.01 -18.28
N LEU A 162 -1.43 5.25 -19.57
CA LEU A 162 -2.20 4.36 -20.43
C LEU A 162 -1.55 4.29 -21.82
N GLN A 163 -1.26 3.07 -22.26
CA GLN A 163 -0.83 2.81 -23.62
C GLN A 163 -1.86 1.90 -24.28
N GLU A 164 -2.56 2.43 -25.28
CA GLU A 164 -3.56 1.70 -26.03
C GLU A 164 -2.97 0.56 -26.86
N GLY A 165 -3.79 -0.42 -27.17
CA GLY A 165 -3.46 -1.51 -28.08
C GLY A 165 -3.43 -1.06 -29.54
N ASP A 166 -2.91 -1.92 -30.42
CA ASP A 166 -2.79 -1.58 -31.84
C ASP A 166 -4.16 -1.59 -32.56
N GLU A 167 -5.05 -2.50 -32.20
CA GLU A 167 -6.38 -2.68 -32.80
C GLU A 167 -7.49 -2.57 -31.75
N ALA A 168 -7.25 -3.09 -30.54
CA ALA A 168 -8.19 -3.03 -29.42
C ALA A 168 -7.45 -3.25 -28.10
N GLY A 169 -8.11 -2.89 -26.99
CA GLY A 169 -7.58 -3.08 -25.65
C GLY A 169 -6.39 -2.21 -25.30
N ILE A 170 -5.55 -2.63 -24.39
CA ILE A 170 -4.40 -1.88 -23.87
C ILE A 170 -3.13 -2.73 -23.85
N LYS A 171 -1.99 -2.10 -24.14
CA LYS A 171 -0.66 -2.71 -23.97
C LYS A 171 -0.20 -2.65 -22.53
N THR A 172 -0.32 -1.48 -21.94
CA THR A 172 0.09 -1.20 -20.56
C THR A 172 -0.83 -0.16 -19.95
N VAL A 173 -1.17 -0.35 -18.68
CA VAL A 173 -1.80 0.69 -17.85
C VAL A 173 -1.14 0.72 -16.49
N THR A 174 -1.02 1.92 -15.93
CA THR A 174 -0.60 2.16 -14.54
C THR A 174 -1.69 2.96 -13.86
N MET A 175 -2.20 2.43 -12.76
CA MET A 175 -3.25 3.04 -11.95
C MET A 175 -2.73 3.27 -10.54
N GLU A 176 -3.04 4.42 -9.97
CA GLU A 176 -2.82 4.73 -8.56
C GLU A 176 -4.15 4.53 -7.83
N ILE A 177 -4.15 3.69 -6.81
CA ILE A 177 -5.34 3.36 -6.03
C ILE A 177 -5.08 3.83 -4.60
N GLU A 178 -5.76 4.92 -4.22
CA GLU A 178 -5.66 5.55 -2.92
C GLU A 178 -6.83 5.11 -2.04
N GLY A 179 -6.54 4.52 -0.91
CA GLY A 179 -7.53 4.06 0.05
C GLY A 179 -6.86 3.37 1.23
N ASP A 180 -7.67 3.05 2.24
CA ASP A 180 -7.18 2.43 3.46
C ASP A 180 -6.69 1.01 3.18
N SER A 181 -5.40 0.77 3.41
CA SER A 181 -4.75 -0.53 3.19
C SER A 181 -4.89 -1.08 1.75
N ALA A 182 -5.02 -0.20 0.75
CA ALA A 182 -5.20 -0.61 -0.64
C ALA A 182 -4.08 -1.53 -1.13
N TYR A 183 -2.82 -1.26 -0.74
CA TYR A 183 -1.69 -2.13 -1.05
C TYR A 183 -1.81 -3.48 -0.36
N GLY A 184 -2.13 -3.49 0.94
CA GLY A 184 -2.24 -4.71 1.73
C GLY A 184 -3.22 -5.72 1.15
N TYR A 185 -4.35 -5.27 0.65
CA TYR A 185 -5.33 -6.13 -0.04
C TYR A 185 -4.88 -6.51 -1.44
N LEU A 186 -4.49 -5.54 -2.26
CA LEU A 186 -4.20 -5.75 -3.67
C LEU A 186 -2.85 -6.41 -3.95
N LYS A 187 -1.91 -6.46 -2.98
CA LYS A 187 -0.64 -7.21 -3.12
C LYS A 187 -0.86 -8.68 -3.48
N SER A 188 -2.01 -9.25 -3.08
CA SER A 188 -2.43 -10.60 -3.43
C SER A 188 -2.62 -10.82 -4.94
N GLU A 189 -2.85 -9.75 -5.70
CA GLU A 189 -3.10 -9.79 -7.15
C GLU A 189 -1.82 -9.81 -8.00
N ASN A 190 -0.64 -9.72 -7.35
CA ASN A 190 0.65 -9.79 -8.02
C ASN A 190 0.85 -11.11 -8.75
N GLY A 191 0.98 -11.07 -10.07
CA GLY A 191 1.30 -12.26 -10.88
C GLY A 191 0.67 -12.27 -12.25
N VAL A 192 0.59 -13.46 -12.84
CA VAL A 192 0.05 -13.67 -14.19
C VAL A 192 -1.39 -14.16 -14.12
N HIS A 193 -2.28 -13.45 -14.81
CA HIS A 193 -3.70 -13.76 -14.92
C HIS A 193 -3.97 -14.38 -16.30
N ARG A 194 -4.55 -15.59 -16.31
CA ARG A 194 -4.85 -16.35 -17.52
C ARG A 194 -6.33 -16.28 -17.86
N LEU A 195 -6.64 -15.82 -19.08
CA LEU A 195 -7.98 -15.88 -19.66
C LEU A 195 -8.10 -17.09 -20.59
N VAL A 196 -9.21 -17.81 -20.51
CA VAL A 196 -9.61 -18.81 -21.48
C VAL A 196 -11.06 -18.53 -21.89
N ARG A 197 -11.27 -18.21 -23.18
CA ARG A 197 -12.60 -17.93 -23.74
C ARG A 197 -12.62 -18.19 -25.25
N VAL A 198 -13.82 -18.26 -25.81
CA VAL A 198 -14.01 -18.13 -27.27
C VAL A 198 -13.67 -16.68 -27.64
N SER A 199 -12.70 -16.51 -28.54
CA SER A 199 -12.18 -15.19 -28.91
C SER A 199 -13.18 -14.43 -29.79
N PRO A 200 -13.55 -13.18 -29.44
CA PRO A 200 -14.36 -12.32 -30.29
C PRO A 200 -13.59 -11.79 -31.52
N TYR A 201 -12.26 -11.89 -31.51
CA TYR A 201 -11.36 -11.45 -32.59
C TYR A 201 -11.04 -12.56 -33.58
N ASN A 202 -11.45 -13.77 -33.30
CA ASN A 202 -11.22 -14.93 -34.18
C ASN A 202 -12.48 -15.28 -34.98
N ALA A 203 -12.45 -15.05 -36.31
CA ALA A 203 -13.59 -15.32 -37.18
C ALA A 203 -14.07 -16.78 -37.18
N GLN A 204 -13.22 -17.73 -36.74
CA GLN A 204 -13.56 -19.16 -36.63
C GLN A 204 -14.12 -19.54 -35.26
N GLY A 205 -14.28 -18.58 -34.32
CA GLY A 205 -14.79 -18.81 -32.96
C GLY A 205 -13.93 -19.81 -32.17
N LYS A 206 -12.61 -19.79 -32.37
CA LYS A 206 -11.70 -20.69 -31.63
C LYS A 206 -11.55 -20.24 -30.17
N ARG A 207 -11.49 -21.23 -29.29
CA ARG A 207 -11.12 -21.04 -27.88
C ARG A 207 -9.65 -20.65 -27.81
N MET A 208 -9.38 -19.48 -27.20
CA MET A 208 -8.04 -18.90 -27.08
C MET A 208 -7.64 -18.79 -25.61
N THR A 209 -6.34 -18.80 -25.40
CA THR A 209 -5.75 -18.55 -24.07
C THR A 209 -4.87 -17.32 -24.16
N SER A 210 -5.11 -16.36 -23.28
CA SER A 210 -4.38 -15.09 -23.19
C SER A 210 -3.86 -14.86 -21.79
N PHE A 211 -2.75 -14.15 -21.69
CA PHE A 211 -2.11 -13.82 -20.43
C PHE A 211 -1.95 -12.32 -20.30
N ALA A 212 -2.07 -11.83 -19.07
CA ALA A 212 -1.67 -10.49 -18.70
C ALA A 212 -1.00 -10.55 -17.33
N SER A 213 0.00 -9.71 -17.11
CA SER A 213 0.64 -9.58 -15.79
C SER A 213 0.06 -8.39 -15.05
N VAL A 214 -0.23 -8.61 -13.78
CA VAL A 214 -0.58 -7.57 -12.82
C VAL A 214 0.58 -7.42 -11.84
N PHE A 215 0.95 -6.19 -11.57
CA PHE A 215 2.02 -5.86 -10.65
C PHE A 215 1.58 -4.74 -9.73
N VAL A 216 1.59 -5.02 -8.43
CA VAL A 216 1.15 -4.08 -7.38
C VAL A 216 2.35 -3.72 -6.51
N THR A 217 2.58 -2.43 -6.32
CA THR A 217 3.62 -1.89 -5.44
C THR A 217 3.02 -0.85 -4.51
N PRO A 218 3.57 -0.64 -3.31
CA PRO A 218 3.12 0.44 -2.45
C PRO A 218 3.40 1.79 -3.13
N LEU A 219 2.47 2.73 -2.97
CA LEU A 219 2.66 4.12 -3.38
C LEU A 219 3.49 4.82 -2.30
N VAL A 220 4.76 4.98 -2.57
CA VAL A 220 5.68 5.70 -1.69
C VAL A 220 5.65 7.18 -2.06
N ASP A 221 5.54 8.06 -1.07
CA ASP A 221 5.53 9.50 -1.28
C ASP A 221 6.84 9.96 -1.97
N ASP A 222 6.72 10.77 -3.03
CA ASP A 222 7.87 11.17 -3.87
C ASP A 222 8.70 12.30 -3.27
N THR A 223 8.30 12.83 -2.12
CA THR A 223 9.03 13.90 -1.45
C THR A 223 10.24 13.34 -0.70
N ILE A 224 11.41 13.38 -1.36
CA ILE A 224 12.69 13.12 -0.69
C ILE A 224 13.01 14.37 0.13
N GLU A 225 12.66 14.37 1.41
CA GLU A 225 13.11 15.43 2.32
C GLU A 225 14.54 15.16 2.77
N VAL A 226 15.43 16.09 2.46
CA VAL A 226 16.81 16.06 2.92
C VAL A 226 16.96 16.93 4.15
N TYR A 227 17.03 16.29 5.32
CA TYR A 227 17.36 16.98 6.55
C TYR A 227 18.87 17.09 6.70
N VAL A 228 19.38 18.32 6.87
CA VAL A 228 20.78 18.59 7.15
C VAL A 228 20.91 19.03 8.62
N ASP A 229 21.54 18.20 9.44
CA ASP A 229 21.78 18.50 10.84
C ASP A 229 22.89 19.57 10.96
N PRO A 230 22.59 20.79 11.45
CA PRO A 230 23.59 21.85 11.56
C PRO A 230 24.73 21.51 12.54
N SER A 231 24.49 20.62 13.51
CA SER A 231 25.50 20.23 14.51
C SER A 231 26.61 19.37 13.92
N LYS A 232 26.36 18.71 12.78
CA LYS A 232 27.31 17.86 12.05
C LYS A 232 28.08 18.60 10.97
N ILE A 233 27.93 19.94 10.88
CA ILE A 233 28.63 20.78 9.91
C ILE A 233 29.80 21.49 10.60
N SER A 234 30.98 21.37 10.01
CA SER A 234 32.12 22.20 10.34
C SER A 234 32.53 23.06 9.14
N TRP A 235 33.00 24.25 9.44
CA TRP A 235 33.37 25.26 8.44
C TRP A 235 34.85 25.65 8.56
N ASP A 236 35.59 25.48 7.46
CA ASP A 236 36.95 25.99 7.33
C ASP A 236 36.92 27.14 6.32
N LEU A 237 37.59 28.24 6.70
CA LEU A 237 37.75 29.40 5.83
C LEU A 237 39.16 29.37 5.25
N PHE A 238 39.27 29.65 3.98
CA PHE A 238 40.58 29.69 3.34
C PHE A 238 40.66 30.81 2.29
N ARG A 239 41.86 31.14 1.89
CA ARG A 239 42.09 32.15 0.86
C ARG A 239 41.92 31.51 -0.51
N SER A 240 41.00 32.06 -1.31
CA SER A 240 40.84 31.60 -2.69
C SER A 240 42.09 31.98 -3.50
N GLY A 241 42.87 30.98 -3.93
CA GLY A 241 44.02 31.18 -4.82
C GLY A 241 43.53 31.48 -6.24
N GLY A 242 44.01 32.57 -6.84
CA GLY A 242 43.68 32.93 -8.23
C GLY A 242 44.41 34.19 -8.69
N ALA A 243 44.52 34.42 -10.00
CA ALA A 243 45.05 35.63 -10.61
C ALA A 243 44.11 36.81 -10.33
N GLY A 244 44.32 37.54 -9.26
CA GLY A 244 43.52 38.71 -8.87
C GLY A 244 44.30 39.67 -7.98
N GLY A 245 43.95 40.94 -7.98
CA GLY A 245 44.67 42.04 -7.36
C GLY A 245 44.87 41.91 -5.85
N GLN A 246 45.57 42.87 -5.21
CA GLN A 246 46.06 42.86 -3.80
C GLN A 246 45.04 42.47 -2.73
N ASN A 247 43.71 42.52 -2.99
CA ASN A 247 42.68 42.13 -2.05
C ASN A 247 42.38 40.62 -2.03
N VAL A 248 42.63 39.87 -3.09
CA VAL A 248 42.36 38.41 -3.17
C VAL A 248 43.27 37.62 -2.21
N ASN A 249 44.47 38.15 -1.96
CA ASN A 249 45.45 37.53 -1.08
C ASN A 249 45.31 37.92 0.41
N LYS A 250 44.39 38.85 0.76
CA LYS A 250 44.21 39.34 2.13
C LYS A 250 42.91 38.87 2.80
N VAL A 251 41.88 38.47 2.02
CA VAL A 251 40.58 38.14 2.58
C VAL A 251 40.30 36.65 2.36
N GLU A 252 39.88 35.94 3.41
CA GLU A 252 39.49 34.52 3.37
C GLU A 252 38.03 34.41 2.90
N THR A 253 37.85 34.42 1.58
CA THR A 253 36.54 34.32 0.93
C THR A 253 36.16 32.88 0.60
N GLY A 254 37.12 31.98 0.43
CA GLY A 254 36.90 30.57 0.18
C GLY A 254 36.32 29.87 1.41
N VAL A 255 35.33 29.02 1.18
CA VAL A 255 34.65 28.27 2.22
C VAL A 255 34.76 26.77 1.93
N ARG A 256 35.15 26.02 2.95
CA ARG A 256 35.12 24.56 2.96
C ARG A 256 34.16 24.09 4.01
N LEU A 257 33.11 23.37 3.57
CA LEU A 257 32.12 22.73 4.39
C LEU A 257 32.48 21.26 4.57
N ARG A 258 32.51 20.78 5.80
CA ARG A 258 32.64 19.36 6.12
C ARG A 258 31.37 18.92 6.82
N TYR A 259 30.74 17.88 6.32
CA TYR A 259 29.51 17.31 6.89
C TYR A 259 29.73 15.84 7.21
N GLN A 260 29.48 15.46 8.46
CA GLN A 260 29.49 14.06 8.89
C GLN A 260 28.17 13.39 8.54
N TYR A 261 28.11 12.77 7.38
CA TYR A 261 26.94 12.01 6.95
C TYR A 261 26.96 10.63 7.60
N THR A 262 25.88 10.27 8.27
CA THR A 262 25.67 8.91 8.78
C THR A 262 24.52 8.28 7.99
N ASP A 263 24.80 7.16 7.31
CA ASP A 263 23.75 6.43 6.59
C ASP A 263 22.76 5.85 7.61
N PRO A 264 21.45 6.15 7.48
CA PRO A 264 20.46 5.72 8.45
C PRO A 264 20.26 4.19 8.51
N ASP A 265 20.59 3.45 7.43
CA ASP A 265 20.35 2.00 7.37
C ASP A 265 21.60 1.20 7.78
N THR A 266 22.79 1.63 7.34
CA THR A 266 24.04 0.91 7.64
C THR A 266 24.73 1.41 8.89
N GLY A 267 24.41 2.65 9.34
CA GLY A 267 25.10 3.32 10.44
C GLY A 267 26.53 3.77 10.10
N GLU A 268 26.98 3.57 8.86
CA GLU A 268 28.30 4.00 8.41
C GLU A 268 28.39 5.52 8.34
N THR A 269 29.50 6.09 8.82
CA THR A 269 29.72 7.53 8.83
C THR A 269 30.77 7.88 7.79
N GLU A 270 30.46 8.83 6.92
CA GLU A 270 31.34 9.35 5.87
C GLU A 270 31.43 10.88 5.97
N GLU A 271 32.62 11.44 5.70
CA GLU A 271 32.80 12.88 5.64
C GLU A 271 32.56 13.39 4.21
N ILE A 272 31.56 14.28 4.04
CA ILE A 272 31.31 15.00 2.78
C ILE A 272 32.02 16.33 2.84
N LEU A 273 32.95 16.56 1.88
CA LEU A 273 33.74 17.77 1.77
C LEU A 273 33.28 18.59 0.57
N ILE A 274 32.89 19.84 0.80
CA ILE A 274 32.46 20.77 -0.26
C ILE A 274 33.24 22.06 -0.15
N GLU A 275 33.95 22.42 -1.22
CA GLU A 275 34.67 23.70 -1.34
C GLU A 275 33.93 24.63 -2.30
N ASN A 276 33.78 25.89 -1.92
CA ASN A 276 33.23 26.93 -2.78
C ASN A 276 34.03 28.22 -2.72
N THR A 277 34.39 28.71 -3.90
CA THR A 277 35.19 29.92 -4.10
C THR A 277 34.61 30.83 -5.21
N GLU A 278 33.39 30.57 -5.65
CA GLU A 278 32.75 31.22 -6.81
C GLU A 278 32.53 32.72 -6.60
N SER A 279 32.13 33.11 -5.39
CA SER A 279 31.85 34.50 -5.07
C SER A 279 33.01 35.18 -4.32
N ARG A 280 33.11 36.50 -4.45
CA ARG A 280 33.97 37.35 -3.64
C ARG A 280 33.47 37.59 -2.23
N LYS A 281 32.24 37.16 -1.91
CA LYS A 281 31.62 37.32 -0.62
C LYS A 281 31.56 35.95 0.07
N GLN A 282 32.10 35.87 1.27
CA GLN A 282 32.12 34.66 2.10
C GLN A 282 30.73 34.09 2.37
N LEU A 283 29.73 34.96 2.63
CA LEU A 283 28.37 34.55 2.92
C LEU A 283 27.72 33.80 1.73
N GLU A 284 27.88 34.36 0.51
CA GLU A 284 27.36 33.73 -0.71
C GLU A 284 28.04 32.36 -0.97
N ASN A 285 29.32 32.22 -0.67
CA ASN A 285 30.02 30.95 -0.79
C ASN A 285 29.54 29.92 0.24
N ARG A 286 29.15 30.35 1.45
CA ARG A 286 28.50 29.47 2.44
C ARG A 286 27.14 28.99 1.99
N GLU A 287 26.30 29.88 1.48
CA GLU A 287 24.99 29.54 0.95
C GLU A 287 25.07 28.57 -0.23
N ASN A 288 26.02 28.81 -1.15
CA ASN A 288 26.28 27.91 -2.27
C ASN A 288 26.78 26.53 -1.80
N ALA A 289 27.68 26.47 -0.81
CA ALA A 289 28.16 25.21 -0.25
C ALA A 289 27.00 24.42 0.41
N MET A 290 26.13 25.09 1.14
CA MET A 290 24.91 24.46 1.71
C MET A 290 23.96 23.93 0.63
N ARG A 291 23.76 24.68 -0.45
CA ARG A 291 22.94 24.24 -1.58
C ARG A 291 23.53 22.99 -2.24
N LEU A 292 24.86 22.97 -2.45
CA LEU A 292 25.56 21.80 -3.00
C LEU A 292 25.47 20.59 -2.06
N LEU A 293 25.58 20.78 -0.75
CA LEU A 293 25.41 19.70 0.22
C LEU A 293 24.00 19.08 0.11
N ARG A 294 22.96 19.91 0.11
CA ARG A 294 21.58 19.44 -0.05
C ARG A 294 21.38 18.67 -1.36
N SER A 295 21.94 19.16 -2.46
CA SER A 295 21.89 18.50 -3.76
C SER A 295 22.58 17.11 -3.72
N GLN A 296 23.76 17.01 -3.13
CA GLN A 296 24.47 15.71 -3.01
C GLN A 296 23.73 14.72 -2.13
N LEU A 297 23.13 15.16 -1.02
CA LEU A 297 22.34 14.29 -0.16
C LEU A 297 21.04 13.85 -0.85
N TYR A 298 20.41 14.75 -1.59
CA TYR A 298 19.23 14.42 -2.40
C TYR A 298 19.56 13.37 -3.48
N ASP A 299 20.66 13.53 -4.20
CA ASP A 299 21.11 12.58 -5.21
C ASP A 299 21.38 11.19 -4.61
N ARG A 300 21.99 11.13 -3.42
CA ARG A 300 22.22 9.86 -2.70
C ARG A 300 20.92 9.18 -2.32
N ALA A 301 19.97 9.93 -1.74
CA ALA A 301 18.65 9.42 -1.38
C ALA A 301 17.88 8.94 -2.61
N LEU A 302 17.96 9.67 -3.73
CA LEU A 302 17.35 9.28 -5.00
C LEU A 302 17.96 8.00 -5.58
N GLN A 303 19.27 7.84 -5.53
CA GLN A 303 19.97 6.63 -6.00
C GLN A 303 19.59 5.42 -5.16
N LYS A 304 19.52 5.58 -3.82
CA LYS A 304 19.08 4.53 -2.90
C LYS A 304 17.67 4.06 -3.22
N ARG A 305 16.75 5.00 -3.38
CA ARG A 305 15.37 4.72 -3.74
C ARG A 305 15.25 4.00 -5.10
N LYS A 306 16.01 4.45 -6.10
CA LYS A 306 16.09 3.75 -7.41
C LYS A 306 16.62 2.32 -7.29
N ALA A 307 17.60 2.08 -6.41
CA ALA A 307 18.14 0.74 -6.16
C ALA A 307 17.08 -0.17 -5.48
N GLU A 308 16.30 0.36 -4.55
CA GLU A 308 15.18 -0.35 -3.92
C GLU A 308 14.09 -0.66 -4.93
N GLN A 309 13.67 0.32 -5.72
CA GLN A 309 12.72 0.10 -6.82
C GLN A 309 13.24 -0.95 -7.82
N ALA A 310 14.51 -0.92 -8.16
CA ALA A 310 15.13 -1.92 -9.03
C ALA A 310 15.11 -3.32 -8.42
N LYS A 311 15.30 -3.47 -7.10
CA LYS A 311 15.16 -4.76 -6.41
C LYS A 311 13.72 -5.28 -6.48
N ILE A 312 12.73 -4.41 -6.24
CA ILE A 312 11.30 -4.73 -6.37
C ILE A 312 11.00 -5.11 -7.82
N GLU A 313 11.54 -4.40 -8.80
CA GLU A 313 11.37 -4.72 -10.23
C GLU A 313 12.04 -6.03 -10.64
N ALA A 314 13.20 -6.35 -10.09
CA ALA A 314 13.89 -7.62 -10.35
C ALA A 314 13.10 -8.84 -9.84
N GLY A 315 12.26 -8.67 -8.82
CA GLY A 315 11.33 -9.69 -8.32
C GLY A 315 10.15 -9.97 -9.24
N LYS A 316 9.94 -9.19 -10.31
CA LYS A 316 8.86 -9.42 -11.29
C LYS A 316 9.06 -10.75 -11.99
N LYS A 317 8.14 -11.69 -11.75
CA LYS A 317 8.13 -12.97 -12.48
C LYS A 317 7.83 -12.69 -13.95
N LYS A 318 8.62 -13.34 -14.85
CA LYS A 318 8.36 -13.29 -16.29
C LYS A 318 6.95 -13.81 -16.59
N ILE A 319 6.31 -13.24 -17.63
CA ILE A 319 5.00 -13.68 -18.11
C ILE A 319 5.18 -15.04 -18.82
N GLU A 320 5.23 -16.11 -18.04
CA GLU A 320 5.44 -17.47 -18.51
C GLU A 320 4.27 -18.38 -18.07
N TRP A 321 4.08 -19.50 -18.76
CA TRP A 321 3.01 -20.47 -18.49
C TRP A 321 3.03 -21.01 -17.04
N GLY A 322 4.19 -21.10 -16.41
CA GLY A 322 4.35 -21.63 -15.05
C GLY A 322 4.10 -20.64 -13.91
N SER A 323 3.95 -19.33 -14.19
CA SER A 323 3.83 -18.28 -13.16
C SER A 323 2.41 -17.75 -13.00
N GLN A 324 1.39 -18.43 -13.55
CA GLN A 324 0.00 -18.01 -13.44
C GLN A 324 -0.51 -18.16 -12.01
N ILE A 325 -1.12 -17.10 -11.47
CA ILE A 325 -1.75 -17.10 -10.15
C ILE A 325 -3.23 -17.47 -10.23
N ARG A 326 -3.93 -16.99 -11.29
CA ARG A 326 -5.38 -17.19 -11.43
C ARG A 326 -5.78 -17.44 -12.86
N SER A 327 -6.73 -18.36 -13.06
CA SER A 327 -7.32 -18.68 -14.35
C SER A 327 -8.79 -18.30 -14.37
N TYR A 328 -9.18 -17.61 -15.44
CA TYR A 328 -10.54 -17.15 -15.74
C TYR A 328 -11.03 -17.92 -16.97
N VAL A 329 -11.91 -18.89 -16.77
CA VAL A 329 -12.45 -19.74 -17.82
C VAL A 329 -13.91 -19.40 -18.03
N PHE A 330 -14.19 -18.60 -19.06
CA PHE A 330 -15.53 -18.05 -19.28
C PHE A 330 -16.53 -19.10 -19.74
N ASP A 331 -16.09 -20.01 -20.61
CA ASP A 331 -16.96 -21.06 -21.16
C ASP A 331 -17.43 -22.02 -20.06
N ASP A 332 -16.55 -22.37 -19.12
CA ASP A 332 -16.83 -23.26 -18.00
C ASP A 332 -17.39 -22.51 -16.77
N ARG A 333 -17.61 -21.20 -16.87
CA ARG A 333 -18.02 -20.33 -15.78
C ARG A 333 -17.23 -20.58 -14.49
N ARG A 334 -15.91 -20.47 -14.59
CA ARG A 334 -15.02 -20.75 -13.46
C ARG A 334 -13.87 -19.76 -13.40
N VAL A 335 -13.67 -19.17 -12.21
CA VAL A 335 -12.44 -18.46 -11.86
C VAL A 335 -11.80 -19.22 -10.71
N LYS A 336 -10.51 -19.57 -10.86
CA LYS A 336 -9.75 -20.33 -9.86
C LYS A 336 -8.39 -19.70 -9.61
N ASP A 337 -8.06 -19.46 -8.35
CA ASP A 337 -6.72 -19.14 -7.89
C ASP A 337 -5.93 -20.45 -7.67
N HIS A 338 -4.73 -20.51 -8.22
CA HIS A 338 -3.91 -21.72 -8.15
C HIS A 338 -3.07 -21.80 -6.88
N ARG A 339 -2.92 -20.69 -6.16
CA ARG A 339 -2.13 -20.61 -4.93
C ARG A 339 -2.92 -21.10 -3.73
N THR A 340 -4.16 -20.67 -3.62
CA THR A 340 -5.07 -20.98 -2.49
C THR A 340 -6.08 -22.06 -2.81
N GLY A 341 -6.25 -22.41 -4.08
CA GLY A 341 -7.30 -23.34 -4.51
C GLY A 341 -8.71 -22.74 -4.52
N PHE A 342 -8.90 -21.51 -4.03
CA PHE A 342 -10.20 -20.85 -4.02
C PHE A 342 -10.76 -20.68 -5.44
N GLN A 343 -12.04 -20.97 -5.62
CA GLN A 343 -12.71 -20.87 -6.91
C GLN A 343 -14.17 -20.41 -6.77
N THR A 344 -14.66 -19.75 -7.82
CA THR A 344 -16.06 -19.33 -7.93
C THR A 344 -16.59 -19.56 -9.33
N SER A 345 -17.91 -19.75 -9.43
CA SER A 345 -18.63 -19.83 -10.71
C SER A 345 -19.19 -18.47 -11.17
N ASP A 346 -19.15 -17.44 -10.31
CA ASP A 346 -19.61 -16.08 -10.62
C ASP A 346 -18.53 -15.29 -11.37
N VAL A 347 -18.28 -15.68 -12.62
CA VAL A 347 -17.29 -15.00 -13.48
C VAL A 347 -17.65 -13.53 -13.69
N ASN A 348 -18.94 -13.23 -13.87
CA ASN A 348 -19.39 -11.85 -14.10
C ASN A 348 -19.17 -10.98 -12.87
N GLY A 349 -19.52 -11.47 -11.67
CA GLY A 349 -19.25 -10.76 -10.42
C GLY A 349 -17.77 -10.48 -10.23
N VAL A 350 -16.90 -11.46 -10.52
CA VAL A 350 -15.44 -11.25 -10.47
C VAL A 350 -15.01 -10.16 -11.44
N MET A 351 -15.49 -10.17 -12.70
CA MET A 351 -15.17 -9.13 -13.68
C MET A 351 -15.77 -7.76 -13.36
N ASP A 352 -16.79 -7.71 -12.51
CA ASP A 352 -17.35 -6.48 -11.94
C ASP A 352 -16.72 -6.09 -10.58
N GLY A 353 -15.58 -6.70 -10.23
CA GLY A 353 -14.76 -6.30 -9.08
C GLY A 353 -14.95 -7.13 -7.81
N LYS A 354 -15.81 -8.16 -7.77
CA LYS A 354 -16.00 -9.01 -6.59
C LYS A 354 -14.84 -10.00 -6.43
N ILE A 355 -13.68 -9.50 -6.03
CA ILE A 355 -12.45 -10.31 -5.85
C ILE A 355 -12.09 -10.57 -4.38
N ASP A 356 -12.89 -10.09 -3.44
CA ASP A 356 -12.64 -10.18 -1.98
C ASP A 356 -12.39 -11.61 -1.52
N GLY A 357 -13.13 -12.59 -2.06
CA GLY A 357 -12.95 -14.00 -1.72
C GLY A 357 -11.56 -14.54 -2.07
N PHE A 358 -10.96 -14.06 -3.18
CA PHE A 358 -9.59 -14.42 -3.57
C PHE A 358 -8.55 -13.74 -2.68
N ILE A 359 -8.76 -12.47 -2.38
CA ILE A 359 -7.90 -11.67 -1.48
C ILE A 359 -7.88 -12.30 -0.10
N LYS A 360 -9.08 -12.60 0.46
CA LYS A 360 -9.23 -13.24 1.76
C LYS A 360 -8.53 -14.60 1.81
N ALA A 361 -8.77 -15.47 0.83
CA ALA A 361 -8.14 -16.78 0.79
C ALA A 361 -6.60 -16.66 0.72
N TYR A 362 -6.08 -15.69 -0.04
CA TYR A 362 -4.64 -15.45 -0.12
C TYR A 362 -4.06 -14.96 1.22
N LEU A 363 -4.69 -13.99 1.85
CA LEU A 363 -4.22 -13.46 3.13
C LEU A 363 -4.27 -14.51 4.24
N MET A 364 -5.31 -15.36 4.27
CA MET A 364 -5.39 -16.47 5.21
C MET A 364 -4.28 -17.51 5.02
N GLU A 365 -3.96 -17.88 3.77
CA GLU A 365 -2.94 -18.90 3.46
C GLU A 365 -1.51 -18.40 3.73
N PHE A 366 -1.24 -17.11 3.46
CA PHE A 366 0.12 -16.56 3.46
C PHE A 366 0.43 -15.63 4.64
N SER A 367 -0.55 -15.26 5.49
CA SER A 367 -0.28 -14.51 6.72
C SER A 367 0.31 -15.39 7.83
N GLU A 368 -0.01 -16.68 7.85
CA GLU A 368 0.52 -17.64 8.83
C GLU A 368 1.98 -18.03 8.56
N ASN A 369 2.47 -17.87 7.32
CA ASN A 369 3.83 -18.26 6.92
C ASN A 369 4.86 -17.11 7.02
N GLY A 370 4.50 -15.96 7.59
CA GLY A 370 5.36 -14.80 7.75
C GLY A 370 6.23 -14.78 9.02
N ASP A 371 6.15 -15.80 9.85
CA ASP A 371 6.90 -15.92 11.13
C ASP A 371 8.03 -16.98 11.08
N GLU A 372 8.60 -17.30 9.89
CA GLU A 372 9.84 -18.08 9.77
C GLU A 372 11.00 -17.26 9.18
#